data_48f9e0331a3c7c3c0970cc91da0f388d
#
_entry.id   48f9e0331a3c7c3c0970cc91da0f388d
#
_cell.length_a   1.000
_cell.length_b   1.000
_cell.length_c   1.000
_cell.angle_alpha   90.00
_cell.angle_beta   90.00
_cell.angle_gamma   90.00
#
_symmetry.space_group_name_H-M   'P 1'
#
loop_
_entity.id
_entity.type
_entity.pdbx_description
1 polymer ?
#
loop_
_entity_poly.entity_id
_entity_poly.type
_entity_poly.pdbx_seq_one_letter_code
_entity_poly.pdbx_strand_id
1 'polypeptide(L)'
;NNPEEADIIIVNTCGFIDSAVQESLEAIGEALDENGKVIVTGCLGANADKVLAQYPNVLAVTGAHAYEAVMQSVHQHLPPLHDPYQDLIPPQGVRLTPRHYAYLKISEGCNHRCSFCIIPSLRGDLVSRPIGDVMQEAENLVNAGVKELLVISQDTSAYGIDVKYRTGFWKGRPIKTHSQQLAEALG
;
A
#
# COMPACT_ATOMS: atom_id res chain seq x y z
N ASN A 1 -3.86 -14.02 17.00
CA ASN A 1 -3.06 -12.82 17.25
C ASN A 1 -3.75 -12.06 18.36
N ASN A 2 -3.05 -11.89 19.47
CA ASN A 2 -3.53 -11.14 20.61
C ASN A 2 -2.89 -9.74 20.58
N PRO A 3 -3.66 -8.65 20.43
CA PRO A 3 -3.10 -7.29 20.40
C PRO A 3 -2.32 -6.92 21.65
N GLU A 4 -2.75 -7.41 22.84
CA GLU A 4 -2.08 -7.17 24.12
C GLU A 4 -0.64 -7.71 24.17
N GLU A 5 -0.33 -8.76 23.40
CA GLU A 5 0.98 -9.40 23.35
C GLU A 5 1.88 -8.84 22.23
N ALA A 6 1.36 -7.91 21.42
CA ALA A 6 2.11 -7.30 20.34
C ALA A 6 3.12 -6.28 20.87
N ASP A 7 4.31 -6.24 20.31
CA ASP A 7 5.30 -5.21 20.63
C ASP A 7 4.90 -3.82 20.14
N ILE A 8 4.23 -3.77 18.98
CA ILE A 8 3.67 -2.56 18.36
C ILE A 8 2.42 -2.95 17.58
N ILE A 9 1.37 -2.14 17.61
CA ILE A 9 0.20 -2.25 16.75
C ILE A 9 0.30 -1.22 15.62
N ILE A 10 0.09 -1.67 14.37
CA ILE A 10 0.03 -0.78 13.21
C ILE A 10 -1.42 -0.74 12.73
N VAL A 11 -2.07 0.44 12.84
CA VAL A 11 -3.43 0.65 12.37
C VAL A 11 -3.40 1.28 10.98
N ASN A 12 -3.84 0.51 9.98
CA ASN A 12 -3.98 1.00 8.61
C ASN A 12 -5.38 1.58 8.41
N THR A 13 -5.47 2.87 8.16
CA THR A 13 -6.70 3.66 8.24
C THR A 13 -7.30 4.00 6.88
N CYS A 14 -8.62 4.15 6.84
CA CYS A 14 -9.36 4.70 5.71
C CYS A 14 -9.70 6.17 5.96
N GLY A 15 -9.72 6.99 4.88
CA GLY A 15 -10.02 8.43 4.95
C GLY A 15 -11.05 8.88 3.90
N PHE A 16 -11.77 7.94 3.25
CA PHE A 16 -12.62 8.26 2.10
C PHE A 16 -14.01 8.77 2.45
N ILE A 17 -14.65 8.18 3.45
CA ILE A 17 -16.00 8.53 3.89
C ILE A 17 -16.00 8.70 5.40
N ASP A 18 -16.92 9.51 5.91
CA ASP A 18 -16.98 9.89 7.33
C ASP A 18 -17.12 8.66 8.24
N SER A 19 -17.94 7.67 7.87
CA SER A 19 -18.10 6.44 8.65
C SER A 19 -16.79 5.64 8.77
N ALA A 20 -16.03 5.53 7.68
CA ALA A 20 -14.73 4.82 7.71
C ALA A 20 -13.65 5.62 8.44
N VAL A 21 -13.72 6.95 8.43
CA VAL A 21 -12.87 7.82 9.26
C VAL A 21 -13.18 7.58 10.74
N GLN A 22 -14.47 7.54 11.10
CA GLN A 22 -14.90 7.29 12.48
C GLN A 22 -14.45 5.90 12.96
N GLU A 23 -14.70 4.85 12.17
CA GLU A 23 -14.24 3.49 12.44
C GLU A 23 -12.70 3.43 12.61
N SER A 24 -11.95 4.14 11.76
CA SER A 24 -10.49 4.22 11.88
C SER A 24 -10.05 4.88 13.17
N LEU A 25 -10.72 5.95 13.60
CA LEU A 25 -10.43 6.63 14.87
C LEU A 25 -10.76 5.73 16.07
N GLU A 26 -11.89 5.03 16.04
CA GLU A 26 -12.26 4.07 17.08
C GLU A 26 -11.23 2.93 17.19
N ALA A 27 -10.81 2.36 16.06
CA ALA A 27 -9.77 1.32 16.02
C ALA A 27 -8.42 1.80 16.58
N ILE A 28 -8.05 3.07 16.38
CA ILE A 28 -6.84 3.67 16.99
C ILE A 28 -7.01 3.73 18.51
N GLY A 29 -8.17 4.16 19.00
CA GLY A 29 -8.49 4.22 20.43
C GLY A 29 -8.41 2.85 21.09
N GLU A 30 -9.07 1.85 20.51
CA GLU A 30 -9.03 0.46 20.99
C GLU A 30 -7.59 -0.08 21.04
N ALA A 31 -6.81 0.12 19.98
CA ALA A 31 -5.42 -0.32 19.93
C ALA A 31 -4.53 0.36 20.99
N LEU A 32 -4.78 1.63 21.29
CA LEU A 32 -4.08 2.35 22.36
C LEU A 32 -4.45 1.83 23.74
N ASP A 33 -5.73 1.53 23.97
CA ASP A 33 -6.21 0.98 25.24
C ASP A 33 -5.67 -0.44 25.49
N GLU A 34 -5.55 -1.26 24.42
CA GLU A 34 -5.04 -2.62 24.53
C GLU A 34 -3.53 -2.71 24.70
N ASN A 35 -2.75 -1.88 24.01
CA ASN A 35 -1.28 -2.01 23.93
C ASN A 35 -0.52 -0.73 24.27
N GLY A 36 -1.07 0.44 23.94
CA GLY A 36 -0.43 1.75 24.14
C GLY A 36 0.68 2.12 23.15
N LYS A 37 1.11 1.20 22.29
CA LYS A 37 2.18 1.42 21.29
C LYS A 37 1.62 1.30 19.89
N VAL A 38 1.09 2.38 19.36
CA VAL A 38 0.37 2.40 18.10
C VAL A 38 1.06 3.30 17.07
N ILE A 39 1.24 2.78 15.86
CA ILE A 39 1.62 3.52 14.67
C ILE A 39 0.41 3.59 13.74
N VAL A 40 0.05 4.79 13.30
CA VAL A 40 -1.06 5.02 12.39
C VAL A 40 -0.53 5.21 10.97
N THR A 41 -1.15 4.55 10.00
CA THR A 41 -0.82 4.69 8.57
C THR A 41 -2.08 4.70 7.72
N GLY A 42 -1.95 4.91 6.43
CA GLY A 42 -3.05 4.87 5.47
C GLY A 42 -3.61 6.24 5.14
N CYS A 43 -4.82 6.25 4.55
CA CYS A 43 -5.39 7.46 3.97
C CYS A 43 -5.73 8.56 4.99
N LEU A 44 -6.18 8.19 6.19
CA LEU A 44 -6.41 9.15 7.28
C LEU A 44 -5.11 9.79 7.76
N GLY A 45 -3.99 9.06 7.70
CA GLY A 45 -2.67 9.56 8.05
C GLY A 45 -2.16 10.71 7.17
N ALA A 46 -2.76 10.95 5.99
CA ALA A 46 -2.51 12.15 5.20
C ALA A 46 -2.97 13.43 5.91
N ASN A 47 -3.87 13.32 6.92
CA ASN A 47 -4.30 14.39 7.79
C ASN A 47 -3.87 14.09 9.23
N ALA A 48 -2.56 14.10 9.46
CA ALA A 48 -1.97 13.74 10.75
C ALA A 48 -2.49 14.59 11.91
N ASP A 49 -2.78 15.87 11.67
CA ASP A 49 -3.29 16.79 12.70
C ASP A 49 -4.62 16.30 13.28
N LYS A 50 -5.49 15.72 12.46
CA LYS A 50 -6.77 15.16 12.90
C LYS A 50 -6.58 13.97 13.83
N VAL A 51 -5.61 13.11 13.54
CA VAL A 51 -5.28 11.95 14.39
C VAL A 51 -4.65 12.41 15.70
N LEU A 52 -3.64 13.29 15.62
CA LEU A 52 -2.88 13.77 16.78
C LEU A 52 -3.73 14.64 17.72
N ALA A 53 -4.73 15.35 17.19
CA ALA A 53 -5.66 16.13 18.02
C ALA A 53 -6.50 15.24 18.95
N GLN A 54 -6.86 14.04 18.50
CA GLN A 54 -7.65 13.09 19.28
C GLN A 54 -6.79 12.08 20.05
N TYR A 55 -5.68 11.65 19.45
CA TYR A 55 -4.76 10.64 20.01
C TYR A 55 -3.31 11.13 19.99
N PRO A 56 -2.93 12.03 20.91
CA PRO A 56 -1.56 12.57 20.94
C PRO A 56 -0.50 11.54 21.34
N ASN A 57 -0.91 10.39 21.87
CA ASN A 57 -0.02 9.34 22.38
C ASN A 57 0.39 8.31 21.33
N VAL A 58 -0.07 8.40 20.07
CA VAL A 58 0.40 7.51 19.01
C VAL A 58 1.90 7.73 18.74
N LEU A 59 2.63 6.65 18.49
CA LEU A 59 4.08 6.69 18.27
C LEU A 59 4.46 7.43 17.00
N ALA A 60 3.68 7.24 15.93
CA ALA A 60 3.87 7.92 14.65
C ALA A 60 2.58 7.92 13.83
N VAL A 61 2.46 8.91 12.95
CA VAL A 61 1.41 8.97 11.92
C VAL A 61 2.08 9.11 10.57
N THR A 62 1.76 8.20 9.64
CA THR A 62 2.29 8.19 8.28
C THR A 62 1.14 8.15 7.27
N GLY A 63 1.34 8.77 6.11
CA GLY A 63 0.32 8.81 5.04
C GLY A 63 0.20 7.49 4.26
N ALA A 64 -0.66 7.52 3.25
CA ALA A 64 -0.75 6.44 2.28
C ALA A 64 0.60 6.29 1.54
N HIS A 65 0.99 5.04 1.20
CA HIS A 65 2.25 4.70 0.49
C HIS A 65 3.55 4.97 1.24
N ALA A 66 3.50 5.32 2.51
CA ALA A 66 4.67 5.61 3.33
C ALA A 66 5.27 4.33 3.96
N TYR A 67 5.40 3.23 3.20
CA TYR A 67 5.87 1.94 3.74
C TYR A 67 7.24 2.04 4.39
N GLU A 68 8.16 2.77 3.78
CA GLU A 68 9.49 2.99 4.35
C GLU A 68 9.42 3.79 5.66
N ALA A 69 8.57 4.82 5.73
CA ALA A 69 8.37 5.60 6.94
C ALA A 69 7.72 4.77 8.07
N VAL A 70 6.78 3.87 7.73
CA VAL A 70 6.23 2.91 8.70
C VAL A 70 7.33 2.02 9.24
N MET A 71 8.15 1.42 8.37
CA MET A 71 9.25 0.55 8.79
C MET A 71 10.31 1.29 9.61
N GLN A 72 10.64 2.53 9.23
CA GLN A 72 11.53 3.38 10.02
C GLN A 72 10.95 3.65 11.42
N SER A 73 9.66 3.96 11.50
CA SER A 73 8.98 4.18 12.78
C SER A 73 8.97 2.91 13.64
N VAL A 74 8.73 1.75 13.04
CA VAL A 74 8.83 0.47 13.74
C VAL A 74 10.24 0.26 14.28
N HIS A 75 11.28 0.42 13.45
CA HIS A 75 12.67 0.19 13.85
C HIS A 75 13.18 1.20 14.88
N GLN A 76 12.61 2.40 14.96
CA GLN A 76 12.93 3.38 16.00
C GLN A 76 12.47 2.93 17.39
N HIS A 77 11.32 2.23 17.47
CA HIS A 77 10.71 1.80 18.72
C HIS A 77 11.00 0.33 19.03
N LEU A 78 11.25 -0.46 18.01
CA LEU A 78 11.58 -1.89 18.08
C LEU A 78 12.72 -2.17 17.11
N PRO A 79 14.00 -1.95 17.51
CA PRO A 79 15.14 -2.26 16.67
C PRO A 79 15.14 -3.73 16.27
N PRO A 80 15.43 -4.07 15.00
CA PRO A 80 15.44 -5.46 14.54
C PRO A 80 16.45 -6.26 15.35
N LEU A 81 16.01 -7.37 15.92
CA LEU A 81 16.86 -8.31 16.68
C LEU A 81 17.73 -9.20 15.78
N HIS A 82 17.49 -9.16 14.46
CA HIS A 82 18.13 -10.03 13.47
C HIS A 82 18.81 -9.25 12.36
N ASP A 83 19.84 -9.84 11.78
CA ASP A 83 20.45 -9.35 10.56
C ASP A 83 19.42 -9.49 9.41
N PRO A 84 19.03 -8.37 8.75
CA PRO A 84 18.04 -8.41 7.67
C PRO A 84 18.46 -9.30 6.50
N TYR A 85 19.74 -9.67 6.38
CA TYR A 85 20.23 -10.64 5.39
C TYR A 85 19.97 -12.12 5.77
N GLN A 86 19.54 -12.39 7.00
CA GLN A 86 19.20 -13.74 7.47
C GLN A 86 17.68 -13.96 7.57
N ASP A 87 16.87 -12.94 7.33
CA ASP A 87 15.43 -13.08 7.37
C ASP A 87 14.94 -13.93 6.21
N LEU A 88 14.32 -15.05 6.56
CA LEU A 88 13.68 -15.99 5.63
C LEU A 88 12.37 -15.46 5.04
N ILE A 89 12.04 -14.17 5.26
CA ILE A 89 10.88 -13.54 4.65
C ILE A 89 11.20 -13.31 3.17
N PRO A 90 10.40 -13.88 2.25
CA PRO A 90 10.62 -13.64 0.83
C PRO A 90 10.60 -12.14 0.52
N PRO A 91 11.41 -11.64 -0.42
CA PRO A 91 11.40 -10.23 -0.83
C PRO A 91 10.01 -9.72 -1.24
N GLN A 92 9.11 -10.63 -1.61
CA GLN A 92 7.72 -10.36 -1.97
C GLN A 92 6.79 -10.19 -0.74
N GLY A 93 7.32 -10.35 0.48
CA GLY A 93 6.53 -10.30 1.71
C GLY A 93 5.65 -11.53 1.92
N VAL A 94 4.82 -11.47 2.97
CA VAL A 94 3.85 -12.51 3.28
C VAL A 94 2.50 -12.16 2.65
N ARG A 95 2.02 -13.02 1.77
CA ARG A 95 0.71 -12.84 1.16
C ARG A 95 -0.41 -13.27 2.10
N LEU A 96 -1.32 -12.35 2.39
CA LEU A 96 -2.49 -12.59 3.25
C LEU A 96 -3.76 -12.99 2.50
N THR A 97 -3.77 -12.88 1.15
CA THR A 97 -4.90 -13.31 0.32
C THR A 97 -4.98 -14.84 0.23
N PRO A 98 -6.17 -15.42 -0.03
CA PRO A 98 -6.32 -16.83 -0.39
C PRO A 98 -5.37 -17.23 -1.54
N ARG A 99 -4.97 -18.51 -1.57
CA ARG A 99 -3.93 -18.98 -2.50
C ARG A 99 -4.28 -18.85 -3.98
N HIS A 100 -5.58 -18.81 -4.32
CA HIS A 100 -6.03 -18.84 -5.71
C HIS A 100 -6.03 -17.50 -6.40
N TYR A 101 -6.05 -16.36 -5.67
CA TYR A 101 -5.97 -15.03 -6.28
C TYR A 101 -4.99 -14.10 -5.57
N ALA A 102 -4.58 -13.04 -6.26
CA ALA A 102 -3.79 -11.96 -5.69
C ALA A 102 -4.11 -10.62 -6.35
N TYR A 103 -3.91 -9.53 -5.61
CA TYR A 103 -4.00 -8.19 -6.16
C TYR A 103 -2.68 -7.81 -6.83
N LEU A 104 -2.78 -7.25 -8.03
CA LEU A 104 -1.65 -6.69 -8.77
C LEU A 104 -1.89 -5.19 -8.94
N LYS A 105 -1.23 -4.40 -8.11
CA LYS A 105 -1.35 -2.95 -8.17
C LYS A 105 -0.45 -2.39 -9.26
N ILE A 106 -1.01 -1.61 -10.18
CA ILE A 106 -0.28 -1.08 -11.35
C ILE A 106 0.05 0.41 -11.24
N SER A 107 -0.72 1.16 -10.48
CA SER A 107 -0.49 2.59 -10.25
C SER A 107 -1.12 3.07 -8.94
N GLU A 108 -0.76 4.28 -8.54
CA GLU A 108 -1.29 5.00 -7.38
C GLU A 108 -1.71 6.41 -7.75
N GLY A 109 -2.65 6.98 -6.96
CA GLY A 109 -3.12 8.34 -7.15
C GLY A 109 -4.00 8.51 -8.39
N CYS A 110 -4.47 9.73 -8.61
CA CYS A 110 -5.37 10.05 -9.73
C CYS A 110 -5.30 11.54 -10.10
N ASN A 111 -5.24 11.83 -11.41
CA ASN A 111 -5.14 13.19 -11.93
C ASN A 111 -6.48 13.80 -12.35
N HIS A 112 -7.61 13.09 -12.25
CA HIS A 112 -8.90 13.56 -12.77
C HIS A 112 -9.46 14.79 -12.04
N ARG A 113 -9.12 15.01 -10.78
CA ARG A 113 -9.59 16.19 -10.00
C ARG A 113 -11.10 16.39 -10.03
N CYS A 114 -11.90 15.33 -10.03
CA CYS A 114 -13.36 15.39 -9.97
C CYS A 114 -13.80 16.17 -8.72
N SER A 115 -14.81 17.05 -8.85
CA SER A 115 -15.21 17.99 -7.79
C SER A 115 -15.65 17.33 -6.48
N PHE A 116 -16.15 16.10 -6.53
CA PHE A 116 -16.62 15.31 -5.39
C PHE A 116 -15.60 14.28 -4.88
N CYS A 117 -14.39 14.19 -5.50
CA CYS A 117 -13.47 13.10 -5.24
C CYS A 117 -12.29 13.56 -4.39
N ILE A 118 -12.09 12.89 -3.27
CA ILE A 118 -11.01 13.16 -2.31
C ILE A 118 -9.70 12.42 -2.65
N ILE A 119 -9.70 11.48 -3.60
CA ILE A 119 -8.53 10.63 -3.90
C ILE A 119 -7.26 11.44 -4.14
N PRO A 120 -7.24 12.50 -4.98
CA PRO A 120 -6.00 13.25 -5.22
C PRO A 120 -5.42 13.90 -3.97
N SER A 121 -6.24 14.30 -3.01
CA SER A 121 -5.76 14.89 -1.75
C SER A 121 -5.21 13.85 -0.76
N LEU A 122 -5.70 12.61 -0.81
CA LEU A 122 -5.27 11.54 0.08
C LEU A 122 -4.11 10.71 -0.49
N ARG A 123 -4.11 10.49 -1.81
CA ARG A 123 -3.17 9.61 -2.50
C ARG A 123 -2.25 10.30 -3.50
N GLY A 124 -2.44 11.60 -3.68
CA GLY A 124 -1.63 12.39 -4.61
C GLY A 124 -1.97 12.16 -6.08
N ASP A 125 -1.08 12.65 -6.92
CA ASP A 125 -1.15 12.52 -8.37
C ASP A 125 -0.88 11.08 -8.81
N LEU A 126 -1.30 10.76 -10.04
CA LEU A 126 -1.07 9.47 -10.65
C LEU A 126 0.44 9.17 -10.74
N VAL A 127 0.82 8.02 -10.22
CA VAL A 127 2.16 7.44 -10.34
C VAL A 127 2.03 6.02 -10.85
N SER A 128 2.43 5.79 -12.10
CA SER A 128 2.41 4.47 -12.73
C SER A 128 3.67 3.70 -12.39
N ARG A 129 3.51 2.45 -11.99
CA ARG A 129 4.63 1.54 -11.77
C ARG A 129 5.27 1.17 -13.14
N PRO A 130 6.60 1.03 -13.20
CA PRO A 130 7.27 0.54 -14.40
C PRO A 130 6.67 -0.81 -14.83
N ILE A 131 6.41 -0.97 -16.12
CA ILE A 131 5.76 -2.20 -16.63
C ILE A 131 6.60 -3.45 -16.36
N GLY A 132 7.92 -3.33 -16.38
CA GLY A 132 8.82 -4.44 -16.06
C GLY A 132 8.62 -4.97 -14.64
N ASP A 133 8.46 -4.06 -13.66
CA ASP A 133 8.25 -4.41 -12.25
C ASP A 133 6.88 -5.06 -12.04
N VAL A 134 5.85 -4.54 -12.72
CA VAL A 134 4.50 -5.11 -12.69
C VAL A 134 4.50 -6.53 -13.26
N MET A 135 5.17 -6.76 -14.39
CA MET A 135 5.28 -8.08 -15.01
C MET A 135 6.10 -9.06 -14.16
N GLN A 136 7.16 -8.58 -13.50
CA GLN A 136 7.94 -9.41 -12.58
C GLN A 136 7.11 -9.87 -11.38
N GLU A 137 6.33 -8.95 -10.79
CA GLU A 137 5.44 -9.30 -9.69
C GLU A 137 4.35 -10.30 -10.14
N ALA A 138 3.75 -10.07 -11.31
CA ALA A 138 2.77 -10.98 -11.88
C ALA A 138 3.35 -12.40 -12.05
N GLU A 139 4.55 -12.52 -12.62
CA GLU A 139 5.21 -13.82 -12.78
C GLU A 139 5.51 -14.48 -11.43
N ASN A 140 6.00 -13.73 -10.45
CA ASN A 140 6.26 -14.25 -9.11
C ASN A 140 4.98 -14.78 -8.45
N LEU A 141 3.85 -14.08 -8.61
CA LEU A 141 2.55 -14.51 -8.09
C LEU A 141 2.06 -15.80 -8.78
N VAL A 142 2.18 -15.89 -10.10
CA VAL A 142 1.82 -17.10 -10.87
C VAL A 142 2.70 -18.28 -10.46
N ASN A 143 4.01 -18.08 -10.33
CA ASN A 143 4.94 -19.12 -9.88
C ASN A 143 4.66 -19.56 -8.42
N ALA A 144 4.12 -18.69 -7.58
CA ALA A 144 3.64 -19.00 -6.24
C ALA A 144 2.28 -19.72 -6.22
N GLY A 145 1.71 -20.05 -7.40
CA GLY A 145 0.49 -20.84 -7.57
C GLY A 145 -0.81 -20.03 -7.63
N VAL A 146 -0.74 -18.70 -7.78
CA VAL A 146 -1.90 -17.84 -8.01
C VAL A 146 -2.53 -18.20 -9.38
N LYS A 147 -3.86 -18.27 -9.40
CA LYS A 147 -4.66 -18.60 -10.60
C LYS A 147 -5.36 -17.39 -11.20
N GLU A 148 -5.56 -16.35 -10.40
CA GLU A 148 -6.28 -15.15 -10.79
C GLU A 148 -5.54 -13.91 -10.29
N LEU A 149 -5.25 -12.96 -11.18
CA LEU A 149 -4.68 -11.66 -10.85
C LEU A 149 -5.77 -10.58 -10.95
N LEU A 150 -6.05 -9.93 -9.84
CA LEU A 150 -6.95 -8.78 -9.77
C LEU A 150 -6.12 -7.51 -9.97
N VAL A 151 -6.15 -6.96 -11.18
CA VAL A 151 -5.41 -5.72 -11.51
C VAL A 151 -6.13 -4.52 -10.89
N ILE A 152 -5.45 -3.80 -10.02
CA ILE A 152 -6.03 -2.69 -9.25
C ILE A 152 -5.25 -1.39 -9.38
N SER A 153 -5.98 -0.29 -9.35
CA SER A 153 -5.50 1.09 -9.13
C SER A 153 -6.68 2.02 -8.85
N GLN A 154 -6.45 3.31 -8.60
CA GLN A 154 -7.52 4.29 -8.49
C GLN A 154 -8.14 4.64 -9.86
N ASP A 155 -7.33 4.50 -10.92
CA ASP A 155 -7.78 4.62 -12.32
C ASP A 155 -6.91 3.72 -13.21
N THR A 156 -7.42 2.53 -13.52
CA THR A 156 -6.71 1.55 -14.36
C THR A 156 -6.56 2.01 -15.80
N SER A 157 -7.48 2.85 -16.30
CA SER A 157 -7.45 3.35 -17.67
C SER A 157 -6.33 4.36 -17.90
N ALA A 158 -5.94 5.09 -16.84
CA ALA A 158 -4.89 6.10 -16.90
C ALA A 158 -3.47 5.54 -16.76
N TYR A 159 -3.31 4.22 -16.60
CA TYR A 159 -1.99 3.61 -16.45
C TYR A 159 -1.02 4.00 -17.57
N GLY A 160 0.09 4.63 -17.19
CA GLY A 160 1.16 5.06 -18.09
C GLY A 160 1.05 6.49 -18.63
N ILE A 161 -0.05 7.20 -18.40
CA ILE A 161 -0.23 8.59 -18.89
C ILE A 161 0.82 9.52 -18.27
N ASP A 162 1.07 9.42 -16.98
CA ASP A 162 2.04 10.23 -16.22
C ASP A 162 3.47 10.07 -16.73
N VAL A 163 3.83 8.89 -17.20
CA VAL A 163 5.14 8.57 -17.79
C VAL A 163 5.13 8.63 -19.31
N LYS A 164 4.09 9.21 -19.93
CA LYS A 164 3.94 9.35 -21.40
C LYS A 164 4.10 8.02 -22.14
N TYR A 165 3.52 6.96 -21.58
CA TYR A 165 3.59 5.60 -22.12
C TYR A 165 5.02 5.11 -22.37
N ARG A 166 5.94 5.42 -21.44
CA ARG A 166 7.35 5.01 -21.53
C ARG A 166 7.46 3.53 -21.84
N THR A 167 8.37 3.20 -22.74
CA THR A 167 8.72 1.80 -23.01
C THR A 167 9.59 1.26 -21.88
N GLY A 168 9.15 0.15 -21.31
CA GLY A 168 9.94 -0.71 -20.43
C GLY A 168 10.33 -2.01 -21.13
N PHE A 169 11.02 -2.87 -20.42
CA PHE A 169 11.44 -4.17 -20.96
C PHE A 169 10.97 -5.30 -20.04
N TRP A 170 10.50 -6.37 -20.66
CA TRP A 170 10.17 -7.61 -19.99
C TRP A 170 10.77 -8.79 -20.78
N LYS A 171 11.63 -9.58 -20.15
CA LYS A 171 12.34 -10.70 -20.80
C LYS A 171 12.98 -10.30 -22.16
N GLY A 172 13.57 -9.11 -22.20
CA GLY A 172 14.21 -8.57 -23.41
C GLY A 172 13.26 -8.01 -24.47
N ARG A 173 11.94 -8.07 -24.26
CA ARG A 173 10.93 -7.51 -25.17
C ARG A 173 10.53 -6.11 -24.72
N PRO A 174 10.47 -5.13 -25.64
CA PRO A 174 9.98 -3.79 -25.32
C PRO A 174 8.45 -3.83 -25.17
N ILE A 175 7.94 -3.26 -24.06
CA ILE A 175 6.51 -3.11 -23.79
C ILE A 175 6.27 -1.69 -23.32
N LYS A 176 5.25 -1.01 -23.85
CA LYS A 176 4.86 0.32 -23.36
C LYS A 176 4.10 0.20 -22.05
N THR A 177 4.37 1.11 -21.12
CA THR A 177 3.59 1.30 -19.90
C THR A 177 2.21 1.84 -20.28
N HIS A 178 1.30 0.94 -20.65
CA HIS A 178 -0.04 1.22 -21.15
C HIS A 178 -0.98 0.07 -20.79
N SER A 179 -2.21 0.38 -20.39
CA SER A 179 -3.20 -0.60 -19.90
C SER A 179 -3.47 -1.73 -20.91
N GLN A 180 -3.63 -1.39 -22.18
CA GLN A 180 -3.88 -2.39 -23.23
C GLN A 180 -2.67 -3.33 -23.39
N GLN A 181 -1.44 -2.80 -23.48
CA GLN A 181 -0.24 -3.62 -23.64
C GLN A 181 0.06 -4.46 -22.41
N LEU A 182 -0.28 -3.96 -21.21
CA LEU A 182 -0.22 -4.75 -20.00
C LEU A 182 -1.19 -5.92 -20.06
N ALA A 183 -2.45 -5.67 -20.47
CA ALA A 183 -3.45 -6.74 -20.59
C ALA A 183 -3.02 -7.81 -21.62
N GLU A 184 -2.50 -7.40 -22.78
CA GLU A 184 -1.95 -8.30 -23.79
C GLU A 184 -0.74 -9.11 -23.30
N ALA A 185 0.07 -8.55 -22.41
CA ALA A 185 1.24 -9.22 -21.84
C ALA A 185 0.90 -10.20 -20.71
N LEU A 186 -0.21 -9.96 -20.01
CA LEU A 186 -0.69 -10.81 -18.91
C LEU A 186 -1.56 -11.99 -19.40
N GLY A 187 -2.18 -11.88 -20.58
CA GLY A 187 -3.04 -12.92 -21.18
C GLY A 187 -2.27 -13.85 -22.06
#